data_59ab7517bd4280d70f2a49187ce487d0
#
_entry.id   59ab7517bd4280d70f2a49187ce487d0
#
_cell.length_a   1.000
_cell.length_b   1.000
_cell.length_c   1.000
_cell.angle_alpha   90.00
_cell.angle_beta   90.00
_cell.angle_gamma   90.00
#
_symmetry.space_group_name_H-M   'P 1'
#
loop_
_entity.id
_entity.type
_entity.pdbx_description
1 polymer ?
#
loop_
_entity_poly.entity_id
_entity_poly.type
_entity_poly.pdbx_seq_one_letter_code
_entity_poly.pdbx_strand_id
1 'polypeptide(L)'
;MRFGKQLGALASMTAAAAVLAAPAHGDVDGDFANQLHGYGIYGSPDYDAWLAKITCARLGDGLDNTADKSAVFLSHNLQRASTTAQTWQFLAAAIATYCPDQRPILTPGE
;
A
#
# COMPACT_ATOMS: atom_id res chain seq x y z
N MET A 1 21.82 24.71 -42.95
CA MET A 1 21.35 24.48 -42.83
C MET A 1 20.58 24.01 -42.52
N ARG A 2 20.17 24.03 -42.44
CA ARG A 2 19.33 23.72 -42.23
C ARG A 2 19.13 22.58 -41.82
N PHE A 3 19.56 21.90 -41.66
CA PHE A 3 19.44 20.72 -41.31
C PHE A 3 19.19 20.58 -40.05
N GLY A 4 19.37 21.26 -39.36
CA GLY A 4 19.31 21.08 -37.98
C GLY A 4 17.95 20.75 -37.52
N LYS A 5 17.03 21.10 -38.17
CA LYS A 5 15.77 20.93 -37.74
C LYS A 5 15.41 19.57 -37.45
N GLN A 6 15.94 18.72 -38.09
CA GLN A 6 15.57 17.39 -37.93
C GLN A 6 15.83 16.93 -36.55
N LEU A 7 16.73 17.49 -35.91
CA LEU A 7 17.08 17.04 -34.63
C LEU A 7 15.97 17.09 -33.67
N GLY A 8 15.15 18.05 -33.76
CA GLY A 8 14.11 18.19 -32.83
C GLY A 8 13.24 16.99 -32.72
N ALA A 9 13.08 16.33 -33.80
CA ALA A 9 12.22 15.21 -33.80
C ALA A 9 12.71 14.10 -32.91
N LEU A 10 13.98 13.96 -32.81
CA LEU A 10 14.52 12.92 -32.04
C LEU A 10 14.22 13.09 -30.57
N ALA A 11 14.27 14.26 -30.12
CA ALA A 11 14.03 14.49 -28.72
C ALA A 11 12.66 14.04 -28.33
N SER A 12 11.75 14.17 -29.18
CA SER A 12 10.42 13.80 -28.84
C SER A 12 10.26 12.36 -28.51
N MET A 13 10.97 11.54 -29.19
CA MET A 13 10.83 10.17 -28.99
C MET A 13 11.34 9.72 -27.67
N THR A 14 12.34 10.36 -27.22
CA THR A 14 12.92 9.98 -25.96
C THR A 14 11.91 10.20 -24.84
N ALA A 15 11.17 11.25 -24.94
CA ALA A 15 10.20 11.54 -23.91
C ALA A 15 9.13 10.46 -23.84
N ALA A 16 8.76 9.94 -24.96
CA ALA A 16 7.74 8.93 -24.97
C ALA A 16 8.19 7.68 -24.23
N ALA A 17 9.44 7.36 -24.35
CA ALA A 17 9.94 6.18 -23.69
C ALA A 17 9.87 6.32 -22.19
N ALA A 18 10.11 7.48 -21.68
CA ALA A 18 10.09 7.69 -20.25
C ALA A 18 8.70 7.45 -19.71
N VAL A 19 7.71 7.84 -20.45
CA VAL A 19 6.35 7.68 -19.98
C VAL A 19 5.98 6.22 -19.83
N LEU A 20 6.50 5.40 -20.70
CA LEU A 20 6.15 4.00 -20.69
C LEU A 20 6.61 3.29 -19.43
N ALA A 21 7.55 3.83 -18.74
CA ALA A 21 8.03 3.19 -17.53
C ALA A 21 7.09 3.40 -16.36
N ALA A 22 6.24 4.39 -16.43
CA ALA A 22 5.38 4.72 -15.33
C ALA A 22 4.35 3.66 -14.96
N PRO A 23 3.79 2.94 -15.91
CA PRO A 23 2.73 2.01 -15.54
C PRO A 23 3.10 0.97 -14.50
N ALA A 24 4.37 0.71 -14.38
CA ALA A 24 4.79 -0.29 -13.44
C ALA A 24 4.43 0.08 -12.00
N HIS A 25 4.10 1.32 -11.76
CA HIS A 25 3.80 1.74 -10.41
C HIS A 25 2.34 1.62 -10.06
N GLY A 26 1.53 1.11 -10.96
CA GLY A 26 0.10 1.14 -10.75
C GLY A 26 -0.47 0.02 -9.94
N ASP A 27 0.33 -0.94 -9.53
CA ASP A 27 -0.21 -2.13 -8.89
C ASP A 27 0.16 -2.21 -7.42
N VAL A 28 -0.16 -1.17 -6.69
CA VAL A 28 0.13 -1.11 -5.27
C VAL A 28 -0.65 -2.19 -4.52
N ASP A 29 -1.90 -2.39 -4.89
CA ASP A 29 -2.74 -3.36 -4.20
C ASP A 29 -2.23 -4.78 -4.44
N GLY A 30 -1.74 -5.07 -5.64
CA GLY A 30 -1.15 -6.38 -5.92
C GLY A 30 0.13 -6.60 -5.14
N ASP A 31 0.97 -5.59 -5.06
CA ASP A 31 2.20 -5.70 -4.29
C ASP A 31 1.88 -5.91 -2.80
N PHE A 32 0.86 -5.23 -2.30
CA PHE A 32 0.43 -5.40 -0.93
C PHE A 32 -0.03 -6.84 -0.70
N ALA A 33 -0.81 -7.40 -1.60
CA ALA A 33 -1.25 -8.79 -1.49
C ALA A 33 -0.07 -9.75 -1.47
N ASN A 34 0.92 -9.50 -2.30
CA ASN A 34 2.11 -10.35 -2.33
C ASN A 34 2.87 -10.27 -1.02
N GLN A 35 2.94 -9.10 -0.42
CA GLN A 35 3.58 -8.96 0.86
C GLN A 35 2.83 -9.75 1.93
N LEU A 36 1.51 -9.71 1.92
CA LEU A 36 0.70 -10.44 2.88
C LEU A 36 0.89 -11.95 2.72
N HIS A 37 1.07 -12.42 1.50
CA HIS A 37 1.34 -13.84 1.27
C HIS A 37 2.61 -14.28 2.00
N GLY A 38 3.58 -13.40 2.07
CA GLY A 38 4.81 -13.70 2.80
C GLY A 38 4.59 -13.90 4.29
N TYR A 39 3.49 -13.39 4.81
CA TYR A 39 3.12 -13.59 6.21
C TYR A 39 2.12 -14.72 6.39
N GLY A 40 1.75 -15.38 5.31
CA GLY A 40 0.74 -16.44 5.37
C GLY A 40 -0.67 -15.91 5.38
N ILE A 41 -0.87 -14.65 5.00
CA ILE A 41 -2.20 -14.07 4.92
C ILE A 41 -2.66 -14.14 3.47
N TYR A 42 -3.68 -14.95 3.23
CA TYR A 42 -4.22 -15.12 1.89
C TYR A 42 -5.64 -14.62 1.85
N GLY A 43 -6.10 -14.27 0.68
CA GLY A 43 -7.43 -13.76 0.50
C GLY A 43 -7.47 -13.04 -0.81
N SER A 44 -8.63 -12.48 -1.14
CA SER A 44 -8.76 -11.71 -2.36
C SER A 44 -7.92 -10.46 -2.25
N PRO A 45 -7.10 -10.15 -3.25
CA PRO A 45 -6.31 -8.90 -3.22
C PRO A 45 -7.18 -7.67 -3.07
N ASP A 46 -8.36 -7.67 -3.69
CA ASP A 46 -9.27 -6.53 -3.59
C ASP A 46 -9.78 -6.35 -2.17
N TYR A 47 -10.11 -7.45 -1.51
CA TYR A 47 -10.61 -7.36 -0.15
C TYR A 47 -9.51 -6.89 0.79
N ASP A 48 -8.31 -7.43 0.65
CA ASP A 48 -7.20 -7.07 1.53
C ASP A 48 -6.85 -5.60 1.38
N ALA A 49 -6.82 -5.10 0.15
CA ALA A 49 -6.53 -3.69 -0.09
C ALA A 49 -7.64 -2.81 0.49
N TRP A 50 -8.88 -3.21 0.30
CA TRP A 50 -10.02 -2.46 0.84
C TRP A 50 -9.94 -2.40 2.36
N LEU A 51 -9.67 -3.54 2.99
CA LEU A 51 -9.58 -3.60 4.44
C LEU A 51 -8.43 -2.73 4.96
N ALA A 52 -7.31 -2.73 4.27
CA ALA A 52 -6.17 -1.90 4.64
C ALA A 52 -6.53 -0.41 4.54
N LYS A 53 -7.23 -0.04 3.49
CA LYS A 53 -7.62 1.36 3.31
C LYS A 53 -8.65 1.80 4.36
N ILE A 54 -9.55 0.92 4.73
CA ILE A 54 -10.49 1.20 5.81
C ILE A 54 -9.74 1.36 7.13
N THR A 55 -8.74 0.52 7.36
CA THR A 55 -7.91 0.64 8.56
C THR A 55 -7.25 2.01 8.62
N CYS A 56 -6.71 2.46 7.50
CA CYS A 56 -6.08 3.77 7.42
C CYS A 56 -7.09 4.89 7.66
N ALA A 57 -8.31 4.76 7.14
CA ALA A 57 -9.34 5.76 7.36
C ALA A 57 -9.72 5.84 8.84
N ARG A 58 -9.83 4.69 9.51
CA ARG A 58 -10.16 4.68 10.93
C ARG A 58 -9.08 5.37 11.75
N LEU A 59 -7.82 5.18 11.38
CA LEU A 59 -6.72 5.85 12.05
C LEU A 59 -6.73 7.35 11.77
N GLY A 60 -6.93 7.72 10.52
CA GLY A 60 -6.93 9.13 10.14
C GLY A 60 -8.09 9.91 10.73
N ASP A 61 -9.23 9.25 10.91
CA ASP A 61 -10.42 9.90 11.47
C ASP A 61 -10.40 9.92 13.01
N GLY A 62 -9.42 9.28 13.60
CA GLY A 62 -9.32 9.22 15.05
C GLY A 62 -10.25 8.21 15.70
N LEU A 63 -10.93 7.39 14.90
CA LEU A 63 -11.79 6.37 15.41
C LEU A 63 -10.97 5.33 16.17
N ASP A 64 -9.85 4.93 15.60
CA ASP A 64 -8.89 4.07 16.27
C ASP A 64 -7.72 4.95 16.69
N ASN A 65 -7.70 5.33 17.95
CA ASN A 65 -6.65 6.21 18.43
C ASN A 65 -5.48 5.45 19.05
N THR A 66 -5.50 4.12 18.97
CA THR A 66 -4.37 3.28 19.37
C THR A 66 -4.24 2.15 18.38
N ALA A 67 -3.05 1.60 18.27
CA ALA A 67 -2.83 0.45 17.41
C ALA A 67 -3.64 -0.76 17.86
N ASP A 68 -3.83 -0.90 19.16
CA ASP A 68 -4.63 -2.01 19.69
C ASP A 68 -6.05 -1.99 19.15
N LYS A 69 -6.65 -0.81 19.05
CA LYS A 69 -8.00 -0.73 18.51
C LYS A 69 -8.07 -1.15 17.06
N SER A 70 -7.07 -0.76 16.27
CA SER A 70 -7.01 -1.20 14.89
C SER A 70 -6.79 -2.71 14.80
N ALA A 71 -5.97 -3.26 15.68
CA ALA A 71 -5.74 -4.70 15.69
C ALA A 71 -7.02 -5.45 16.03
N VAL A 72 -7.81 -4.94 16.96
CA VAL A 72 -9.10 -5.56 17.29
C VAL A 72 -10.02 -5.53 16.08
N PHE A 73 -10.11 -4.39 15.41
CA PHE A 73 -10.92 -4.27 14.21
C PHE A 73 -10.47 -5.31 13.16
N LEU A 74 -9.18 -5.41 12.95
CA LEU A 74 -8.65 -6.35 11.97
C LEU A 74 -8.91 -7.80 12.37
N SER A 75 -8.83 -8.11 13.66
CA SER A 75 -9.05 -9.48 14.10
C SER A 75 -10.47 -9.96 13.79
N HIS A 76 -11.41 -9.05 13.67
CA HIS A 76 -12.79 -9.39 13.33
C HIS A 76 -13.01 -9.44 11.82
N ASN A 77 -12.06 -8.99 11.03
CA ASN A 77 -12.26 -8.85 9.59
C ASN A 77 -11.27 -9.66 8.75
N LEU A 78 -10.22 -10.19 9.34
CA LEU A 78 -9.32 -11.09 8.64
C LEU A 78 -9.88 -12.50 8.66
N GLN A 79 -9.23 -13.40 7.94
CA GLN A 79 -9.66 -14.77 7.91
C GLN A 79 -9.70 -15.33 9.31
N ARG A 80 -10.68 -16.20 9.56
CA ARG A 80 -10.91 -16.73 10.87
C ARG A 80 -9.69 -17.38 11.51
N ALA A 81 -8.86 -18.01 10.71
CA ALA A 81 -7.68 -18.70 11.21
C ALA A 81 -6.47 -17.80 11.41
N SER A 82 -6.61 -16.51 11.19
CA SER A 82 -5.47 -15.59 11.32
C SER A 82 -5.01 -15.52 12.76
N THR A 83 -3.69 -15.53 12.94
CA THR A 83 -3.10 -15.43 14.27
C THR A 83 -2.99 -13.97 14.70
N THR A 84 -2.72 -13.78 15.99
CA THR A 84 -2.46 -12.43 16.50
C THR A 84 -1.27 -11.81 15.78
N ALA A 85 -0.22 -12.59 15.57
CA ALA A 85 0.95 -12.09 14.86
C ALA A 85 0.59 -11.62 13.46
N GLN A 86 -0.24 -12.38 12.75
CA GLN A 86 -0.66 -12.00 11.41
C GLN A 86 -1.49 -10.73 11.41
N THR A 87 -2.33 -10.55 12.42
CA THR A 87 -3.12 -9.34 12.57
C THR A 87 -2.21 -8.10 12.66
N TRP A 88 -1.16 -8.19 13.47
CA TRP A 88 -0.23 -7.08 13.63
C TRP A 88 0.63 -6.88 12.38
N GLN A 89 0.99 -7.97 11.70
CA GLN A 89 1.71 -7.87 10.44
C GLN A 89 0.87 -7.18 9.38
N PHE A 90 -0.43 -7.50 9.33
CA PHE A 90 -1.33 -6.84 8.40
C PHE A 90 -1.39 -5.35 8.72
N LEU A 91 -1.56 -5.00 10.00
CA LEU A 91 -1.66 -3.60 10.39
C LEU A 91 -0.40 -2.82 9.99
N ALA A 92 0.76 -3.36 10.29
CA ALA A 92 2.00 -2.69 9.94
C ALA A 92 2.16 -2.52 8.44
N ALA A 93 1.82 -3.56 7.67
CA ALA A 93 1.92 -3.50 6.23
C ALA A 93 0.92 -2.51 5.64
N ALA A 94 -0.30 -2.49 6.18
CA ALA A 94 -1.32 -1.55 5.72
C ALA A 94 -0.89 -0.11 5.93
N ILE A 95 -0.36 0.18 7.10
CA ILE A 95 0.11 1.52 7.41
C ILE A 95 1.27 1.90 6.49
N ALA A 96 2.25 1.01 6.34
CA ALA A 96 3.40 1.32 5.52
C ALA A 96 3.02 1.57 4.06
N THR A 97 1.99 0.88 3.58
CA THR A 97 1.60 0.96 2.18
C THR A 97 0.65 2.11 1.91
N TYR A 98 -0.36 2.29 2.74
CA TYR A 98 -1.47 3.20 2.43
C TYR A 98 -1.53 4.45 3.30
N CYS A 99 -0.94 4.44 4.48
CA CYS A 99 -0.96 5.61 5.35
C CYS A 99 0.31 5.69 6.20
N PRO A 100 1.47 5.85 5.55
CA PRO A 100 2.74 5.84 6.29
C PRO A 100 2.87 6.95 7.33
N ASP A 101 2.08 7.99 7.23
CA ASP A 101 2.04 9.04 8.23
C ASP A 101 1.47 8.54 9.56
N GLN A 102 0.79 7.41 9.57
CA GLN A 102 0.26 6.83 10.80
C GLN A 102 1.24 5.88 11.48
N ARG A 103 2.44 5.77 10.94
CA ARG A 103 3.46 4.88 11.49
C ARG A 103 3.72 5.06 12.97
N PRO A 104 3.71 6.28 13.50
CA PRO A 104 3.97 6.47 14.94
C PRO A 104 3.03 5.72 15.86
N ILE A 105 1.83 5.35 15.39
CA ILE A 105 0.89 4.66 16.25
C ILE A 105 1.37 3.26 16.60
N LEU A 106 2.31 2.72 15.84
CA LEU A 106 2.85 1.39 16.06
C LEU A 106 3.87 1.35 17.17
N THR A 107 4.32 2.49 17.66
CA THR A 107 5.31 2.56 18.71
C THR A 107 4.80 3.46 19.84
N PRO A 108 3.71 3.08 20.46
CA PRO A 108 3.14 3.91 21.51
C PRO A 108 4.08 3.93 22.71
N GLY A 109 4.13 5.05 23.37
CA GLY A 109 4.97 5.16 24.55
C GLY A 109 6.37 5.65 24.25
N GLU A 110 6.69 5.84 22.99
CA GLU A 110 8.00 6.33 22.62
C GLU A 110 8.16 7.80 22.92
#